data_6e8de501b81d8f9e95e7b007336a6aa5
#
_entry.id   6e8de501b81d8f9e95e7b007336a6aa5
#
_cell.length_a   1.000
_cell.length_b   1.000
_cell.length_c   1.000
_cell.angle_alpha   90.00
_cell.angle_beta   90.00
_cell.angle_gamma   90.00
#
_symmetry.space_group_name_H-M   'P 1'
#
loop_
_entity.id
_entity.type
_entity.pdbx_description
1 polymer ?
#
loop_
_entity_poly.entity_id
_entity_poly.type
_entity_poly.pdbx_seq_one_letter_code
_entity_poly.pdbx_strand_id
1 'polypeptide(L)'
;SDHSWVQSMVDAGEMTAEDARKHPRRNVITQCLGQAEQQPEPDLVQGELKPGEILLLCSDGLTGELTDQQILQQSCAADTLDGLVSQLVAAANQNGGRDNISCIVLACESPQTLVGPVRRGLLDYLFPSRKRTSSHDR
;
A
#
# COMPACT_ATOMS: atom_id res chain seq x y z
N SER A 1 4.10 -4.98 11.33
CA SER A 1 5.57 -4.80 11.33
C SER A 1 6.22 -5.82 10.41
N ASP A 2 7.33 -5.50 9.78
CA ASP A 2 8.12 -6.49 9.03
C ASP A 2 8.98 -7.29 10.01
N HIS A 3 8.81 -8.61 10.05
CA HIS A 3 9.58 -9.49 10.93
C HIS A 3 10.98 -9.79 10.35
N SER A 4 11.71 -8.74 9.98
CA SER A 4 13.10 -8.82 9.53
C SER A 4 14.07 -8.33 10.61
N TRP A 5 15.32 -8.82 10.53
CA TRP A 5 16.39 -8.37 11.43
C TRP A 5 16.64 -6.86 11.30
N VAL A 6 16.60 -6.32 10.08
CA VAL A 6 16.81 -4.88 9.87
C VAL A 6 15.67 -4.04 10.46
N GLN A 7 14.43 -4.52 10.41
CA GLN A 7 13.33 -3.82 11.03
C GLN A 7 13.45 -3.77 12.55
N SER A 8 13.90 -4.87 13.19
CA SER A 8 14.16 -4.85 14.63
C SER A 8 15.23 -3.84 15.03
N MET A 9 16.25 -3.60 14.17
CA MET A 9 17.27 -2.57 14.40
C MET A 9 16.73 -1.15 14.21
N VAL A 10 15.80 -0.96 13.27
CA VAL A 10 15.10 0.33 13.09
C VAL A 10 14.19 0.63 14.28
N ASP A 11 13.44 -0.35 14.75
CA ASP A 11 12.54 -0.21 15.91
C ASP A 11 13.29 0.05 17.20
N ALA A 12 14.51 -0.51 17.33
CA ALA A 12 15.43 -0.22 18.42
C ALA A 12 16.13 1.15 18.31
N GLY A 13 15.96 1.86 17.18
CA GLY A 13 16.62 3.14 16.91
C GLY A 13 18.12 3.03 16.58
N GLU A 14 18.61 1.81 16.29
CA GLU A 14 20.02 1.53 15.98
C GLU A 14 20.33 1.69 14.48
N MET A 15 19.31 1.81 13.64
CA MET A 15 19.43 1.96 12.19
C MET A 15 18.34 2.86 11.65
N THR A 16 18.65 3.62 10.59
CA THR A 16 17.61 4.37 9.85
C THR A 16 16.86 3.46 8.88
N ALA A 17 15.61 3.81 8.54
CA ALA A 17 14.83 3.06 7.54
C ALA A 17 15.52 3.06 6.16
N GLU A 18 16.27 4.12 5.83
CA GLU A 18 17.02 4.19 4.57
C GLU A 18 18.21 3.24 4.55
N ASP A 19 18.95 3.14 5.65
CA ASP A 19 20.07 2.20 5.78
C ASP A 19 19.58 0.75 5.78
N ALA A 20 18.44 0.47 6.43
CA ALA A 20 17.80 -0.84 6.45
C ALA A 20 17.49 -1.35 5.04
N ARG A 21 16.97 -0.49 4.15
CA ARG A 21 16.67 -0.83 2.75
C ARG A 21 17.92 -1.26 1.96
N LYS A 22 19.10 -0.73 2.30
CA LYS A 22 20.36 -1.00 1.61
C LYS A 22 21.21 -2.06 2.31
N HIS A 23 20.80 -2.51 3.50
CA HIS A 23 21.58 -3.39 4.34
C HIS A 23 21.74 -4.79 3.73
N PRO A 24 22.94 -5.43 3.78
CA PRO A 24 23.15 -6.79 3.25
C PRO A 24 22.25 -7.86 3.87
N ARG A 25 21.82 -7.66 5.12
CA ARG A 25 20.94 -8.59 5.86
C ARG A 25 19.44 -8.20 5.79
N ARG A 26 19.03 -7.34 4.85
CA ARG A 26 17.63 -6.91 4.75
C ARG A 26 16.63 -8.05 4.53
N ASN A 27 17.10 -9.18 3.96
CA ASN A 27 16.29 -10.37 3.71
C ASN A 27 16.35 -11.40 4.85
N VAL A 28 16.99 -11.08 5.98
CA VAL A 28 17.04 -11.98 7.14
C VAL A 28 15.76 -11.81 7.94
N ILE A 29 14.87 -12.82 7.82
CA ILE A 29 13.61 -12.88 8.59
C ILE A 29 13.86 -13.43 9.99
N THR A 30 13.18 -12.86 10.97
CA THR A 30 13.28 -13.26 12.38
C THR A 30 12.17 -14.22 12.80
N GLN A 31 11.10 -14.30 12.04
CA GLN A 31 9.97 -15.21 12.28
C GLN A 31 9.56 -15.90 10.98
N CYS A 32 9.41 -17.21 11.00
CA CYS A 32 8.90 -17.98 9.85
C CYS A 32 8.13 -19.22 10.30
N LEU A 33 7.24 -19.67 9.45
CA LEU A 33 6.51 -20.94 9.66
C LEU A 33 7.48 -22.11 9.49
N GLY A 34 7.35 -23.12 10.37
CA GLY A 34 8.16 -24.36 10.29
C GLY A 34 9.44 -24.36 11.14
N GLN A 35 9.70 -23.33 11.93
CA GLN A 35 10.74 -23.38 12.97
C GLN A 35 10.23 -24.19 14.15
N ALA A 36 11.00 -25.23 14.55
CA ALA A 36 10.59 -26.15 15.60
C ALA A 36 10.55 -25.53 17.01
N GLU A 37 11.34 -24.48 17.25
CA GLU A 37 11.56 -23.90 18.58
C GLU A 37 10.87 -22.57 18.80
N GLN A 38 10.29 -21.96 17.76
CA GLN A 38 9.69 -20.62 17.84
C GLN A 38 8.37 -20.58 17.12
N GLN A 39 7.29 -20.32 17.84
CA GLN A 39 5.99 -20.03 17.21
C GLN A 39 6.00 -18.59 16.72
N PRO A 40 5.67 -18.31 15.45
CA PRO A 40 5.56 -16.95 14.95
C PRO A 40 4.40 -16.25 15.63
N GLU A 41 4.65 -15.04 16.09
CA GLU A 41 3.64 -14.16 16.68
C GLU A 41 3.12 -13.19 15.59
N PRO A 42 1.87 -13.32 15.15
CA PRO A 42 1.33 -12.41 14.14
C PRO A 42 1.04 -11.03 14.73
N ASP A 43 1.40 -9.99 14.02
CA ASP A 43 0.95 -8.64 14.33
C ASP A 43 -0.53 -8.47 13.92
N LEU A 44 -1.33 -8.01 14.86
CA LEU A 44 -2.73 -7.69 14.60
C LEU A 44 -2.93 -6.17 14.62
N VAL A 45 -3.32 -5.62 13.47
CA VAL A 45 -3.69 -4.20 13.34
C VAL A 45 -5.17 -4.12 13.00
N GLN A 46 -5.91 -3.35 13.78
CA GLN A 46 -7.31 -3.05 13.53
C GLN A 46 -7.45 -1.59 13.13
N GLY A 47 -8.23 -1.34 12.10
CA GLY A 47 -8.48 0.02 11.60
C GLY A 47 -9.80 0.09 10.86
N GLU A 48 -10.22 1.30 10.55
CA GLU A 48 -11.43 1.60 9.79
C GLU A 48 -11.04 2.25 8.48
N LEU A 49 -11.49 1.67 7.35
CA LEU A 49 -11.30 2.24 6.03
C LEU A 49 -12.47 3.18 5.73
N LYS A 50 -12.18 4.46 5.58
CA LYS A 50 -13.19 5.50 5.33
C LYS A 50 -13.47 5.67 3.84
N PRO A 51 -14.65 6.19 3.46
CA PRO A 51 -14.93 6.54 2.08
C PRO A 51 -13.86 7.48 1.50
N GLY A 52 -13.31 7.08 0.35
CA GLY A 52 -12.22 7.79 -0.32
C GLY A 52 -10.81 7.35 0.09
N GLU A 53 -10.68 6.46 1.04
CA GLU A 53 -9.39 5.84 1.37
C GLU A 53 -9.18 4.55 0.57
N ILE A 54 -7.91 4.28 0.30
CA ILE A 54 -7.45 3.07 -0.39
C ILE A 54 -6.50 2.31 0.53
N LEU A 55 -6.73 1.02 0.67
CA LEU A 55 -5.83 0.09 1.33
C LEU A 55 -5.07 -0.72 0.27
N LEU A 56 -3.76 -0.66 0.29
CA LEU A 56 -2.87 -1.50 -0.50
C LEU A 56 -2.28 -2.59 0.39
N LEU A 57 -2.47 -3.84 -0.01
CA LEU A 57 -1.79 -5.01 0.54
C LEU A 57 -0.85 -5.53 -0.53
N CYS A 58 0.43 -5.70 -0.21
CA CYS A 58 1.40 -6.17 -1.19
C CYS A 58 2.50 -7.02 -0.56
N SER A 59 3.20 -7.80 -1.42
CA SER A 59 4.44 -8.47 -1.06
C SER A 59 5.60 -7.47 -1.02
N ASP A 60 6.70 -7.87 -0.39
CA ASP A 60 7.95 -7.13 -0.35
C ASP A 60 8.58 -6.92 -1.73
N GLY A 61 8.29 -7.79 -2.70
CA GLY A 61 8.66 -7.61 -4.10
C GLY A 61 8.13 -6.30 -4.72
N LEU A 62 7.01 -5.74 -4.21
CA LEU A 62 6.55 -4.42 -4.63
C LEU A 62 7.33 -3.31 -3.92
N THR A 63 7.38 -3.32 -2.59
CA THR A 63 8.00 -2.27 -1.76
C THR A 63 9.52 -2.31 -1.81
N GLY A 64 10.12 -3.42 -2.21
CA GLY A 64 11.55 -3.53 -2.51
C GLY A 64 11.97 -2.81 -3.78
N GLU A 65 11.06 -2.63 -4.74
CA GLU A 65 11.32 -1.97 -6.02
C GLU A 65 10.71 -0.56 -6.11
N LEU A 66 9.64 -0.28 -5.37
CA LEU A 66 8.97 1.02 -5.37
C LEU A 66 9.02 1.67 -3.97
N THR A 67 9.30 2.96 -3.94
CA THR A 67 9.17 3.77 -2.73
C THR A 67 7.70 4.13 -2.48
N ASP A 68 7.35 4.46 -1.23
CA ASP A 68 6.00 4.91 -0.85
C ASP A 68 5.54 6.11 -1.69
N GLN A 69 6.47 7.02 -2.01
CA GLN A 69 6.19 8.18 -2.85
C GLN A 69 5.84 7.78 -4.29
N GLN A 70 6.53 6.80 -4.87
CA GLN A 70 6.22 6.28 -6.20
C GLN A 70 4.88 5.55 -6.22
N ILE A 71 4.59 4.75 -5.18
CA ILE A 71 3.29 4.10 -5.01
C ILE A 71 2.16 5.13 -4.92
N LEU A 72 2.33 6.17 -4.10
CA LEU A 72 1.35 7.26 -3.98
C LEU A 72 1.15 7.99 -5.31
N GLN A 73 2.23 8.30 -6.03
CA GLN A 73 2.16 8.95 -7.33
C GLN A 73 1.38 8.11 -8.36
N GLN A 74 1.62 6.81 -8.41
CA GLN A 74 0.88 5.87 -9.27
C GLN A 74 -0.60 5.83 -8.87
N SER A 75 -0.88 5.80 -7.56
CA SER A 75 -2.25 5.78 -7.03
C SER A 75 -3.04 7.04 -7.41
N CYS A 76 -2.38 8.20 -7.44
CA CYS A 76 -3.00 9.46 -7.86
C CYS A 76 -3.20 9.56 -9.39
N ALA A 77 -2.41 8.84 -10.17
CA ALA A 77 -2.43 8.89 -11.64
C ALA A 77 -3.36 7.85 -12.28
N ALA A 78 -3.74 6.82 -11.54
CA ALA A 78 -4.56 5.73 -12.06
C ALA A 78 -6.04 6.11 -12.14
N ASP A 79 -6.67 5.76 -13.27
CA ASP A 79 -8.11 6.01 -13.49
C ASP A 79 -9.01 4.92 -12.88
N THR A 80 -8.47 3.72 -12.66
CA THR A 80 -9.20 2.57 -12.12
C THR A 80 -8.33 1.76 -11.16
N LEU A 81 -8.95 0.98 -10.27
CA LEU A 81 -8.21 0.09 -9.36
C LEU A 81 -7.44 -1.01 -10.13
N ASP A 82 -8.03 -1.59 -11.17
CA ASP A 82 -7.35 -2.58 -12.02
C ASP A 82 -6.17 -1.96 -12.75
N GLY A 83 -6.32 -0.72 -13.24
CA GLY A 83 -5.25 0.06 -13.83
C GLY A 83 -4.12 0.32 -12.85
N LEU A 84 -4.44 0.70 -11.60
CA LEU A 84 -3.46 0.90 -10.54
C LEU A 84 -2.65 -0.37 -10.26
N VAL A 85 -3.32 -1.51 -10.05
CA VAL A 85 -2.65 -2.80 -9.80
C VAL A 85 -1.68 -3.13 -10.95
N SER A 86 -2.16 -2.99 -12.20
CA SER A 86 -1.35 -3.27 -13.39
C SER A 86 -0.14 -2.34 -13.49
N GLN A 87 -0.31 -1.05 -13.20
CA GLN A 87 0.76 -0.04 -13.23
C GLN A 87 1.81 -0.31 -12.13
N LEU A 88 1.37 -0.62 -10.91
CA LEU A 88 2.28 -0.93 -9.80
C LEU A 88 3.16 -2.15 -10.10
N VAL A 89 2.55 -3.24 -10.57
CA VAL A 89 3.30 -4.46 -10.94
C VAL A 89 4.25 -4.18 -12.11
N ALA A 90 3.80 -3.45 -13.13
CA ALA A 90 4.65 -3.10 -14.28
C ALA A 90 5.83 -2.21 -13.85
N ALA A 91 5.60 -1.20 -13.02
CA ALA A 91 6.64 -0.30 -12.53
C ALA A 91 7.67 -1.04 -11.67
N ALA A 92 7.24 -1.94 -10.79
CA ALA A 92 8.15 -2.75 -9.98
C ALA A 92 9.01 -3.68 -10.86
N ASN A 93 8.41 -4.31 -11.87
CA ASN A 93 9.17 -5.13 -12.83
C ASN A 93 10.18 -4.29 -13.63
N GLN A 94 9.85 -3.07 -14.02
CA GLN A 94 10.75 -2.16 -14.72
C GLN A 94 11.92 -1.69 -13.85
N ASN A 95 11.72 -1.58 -12.54
CA ASN A 95 12.75 -1.19 -11.57
C ASN A 95 13.69 -2.34 -11.18
N GLY A 96 13.42 -3.54 -11.66
CA GLY A 96 14.29 -4.69 -11.44
C GLY A 96 13.57 -6.02 -11.37
N GLY A 97 12.37 -6.06 -10.78
CA GLY A 97 11.57 -7.28 -10.68
C GLY A 97 12.30 -8.44 -10.01
N ARG A 98 13.08 -8.15 -8.97
CA ARG A 98 14.00 -9.11 -8.32
C ARG A 98 13.31 -10.19 -7.50
N ASP A 99 12.00 -10.02 -7.24
CA ASP A 99 11.20 -10.95 -6.46
C ASP A 99 9.79 -11.07 -7.05
N ASN A 100 9.00 -12.01 -6.52
CA ASN A 100 7.59 -12.17 -6.85
C ASN A 100 6.79 -10.95 -6.39
N ILE A 101 6.05 -10.34 -7.30
CA ILE A 101 5.27 -9.14 -7.03
C ILE A 101 3.79 -9.50 -6.98
N SER A 102 3.18 -9.25 -5.82
CA SER A 102 1.74 -9.42 -5.63
C SER A 102 1.18 -8.20 -4.92
N CYS A 103 0.01 -7.71 -5.38
CA CYS A 103 -0.69 -6.65 -4.67
C CYS A 103 -2.22 -6.79 -4.80
N ILE A 104 -2.91 -6.31 -3.79
CA ILE A 104 -4.37 -6.20 -3.73
C ILE A 104 -4.69 -4.77 -3.33
N VAL A 105 -5.60 -4.14 -4.05
CA VAL A 105 -6.08 -2.79 -3.75
C VAL A 105 -7.55 -2.85 -3.36
N LEU A 106 -7.88 -2.29 -2.20
CA LEU A 106 -9.24 -2.13 -1.71
C LEU A 106 -9.56 -0.65 -1.59
N ALA A 107 -10.71 -0.23 -2.12
CA ALA A 107 -11.23 1.11 -1.93
C ALA A 107 -12.58 1.07 -1.21
N CYS A 108 -12.78 2.00 -0.28
CA CYS A 108 -14.07 2.17 0.38
C CYS A 108 -14.94 3.13 -0.43
N GLU A 109 -16.05 2.62 -0.97
CA GLU A 109 -17.03 3.42 -1.69
C GLU A 109 -18.04 4.05 -0.73
N SER A 110 -18.46 5.29 -1.03
CA SER A 110 -19.58 5.89 -0.32
C SER A 110 -20.88 5.15 -0.68
N PRO A 111 -21.81 4.90 0.26
CA PRO A 111 -23.10 4.26 -0.02
C PRO A 111 -23.92 4.94 -1.14
N GLN A 112 -23.69 6.22 -1.41
CA GLN A 112 -24.33 6.98 -2.48
C GLN A 112 -23.80 6.62 -3.88
N THR A 113 -22.74 5.83 -3.98
CA THR A 113 -22.07 5.46 -5.24
C THR A 113 -22.65 4.20 -5.87
N LEU A 114 -23.45 3.43 -5.12
CA LEU A 114 -23.99 2.15 -5.57
C LEU A 114 -25.20 2.25 -6.53
N VAL A 115 -25.62 3.47 -6.88
CA VAL A 115 -26.77 3.71 -7.79
C VAL A 115 -26.26 4.23 -9.13
N GLY A 116 -25.81 3.33 -10.00
CA GLY A 116 -25.50 3.63 -11.41
C GLY A 116 -24.27 2.87 -11.95
N PRO A 117 -24.09 2.76 -13.27
CA PRO A 117 -22.92 2.11 -13.85
C PRO A 117 -21.69 3.00 -13.60
N VAL A 118 -20.88 2.63 -12.61
CA VAL A 118 -19.77 3.46 -12.15
C VAL A 118 -18.51 3.19 -12.99
N ARG A 119 -18.28 4.08 -13.95
CA ARG A 119 -16.92 4.39 -14.40
C ARG A 119 -16.48 5.65 -13.66
N ARG A 120 -16.05 5.53 -12.40
CA ARG A 120 -15.42 6.63 -11.68
C ARG A 120 -13.93 6.40 -11.70
N GLY A 121 -13.18 7.42 -12.11
CA GLY A 121 -11.73 7.41 -11.99
C GLY A 121 -11.28 7.40 -10.54
N LEU A 122 -10.08 6.88 -10.27
CA LEU A 122 -9.47 6.82 -8.95
C LEU A 122 -9.44 8.20 -8.26
N LEU A 123 -9.34 9.29 -9.04
CA LEU A 123 -9.36 10.68 -8.53
C LEU A 123 -10.66 11.04 -7.82
N ASP A 124 -11.80 10.44 -8.18
CA ASP A 124 -13.07 10.68 -7.50
C ASP A 124 -13.11 10.05 -6.09
N TYR A 125 -12.27 9.02 -5.84
CA TYR A 125 -12.08 8.43 -4.52
C TYR A 125 -11.13 9.25 -3.65
N LEU A 126 -10.07 9.80 -4.25
CA LEU A 126 -9.04 10.55 -3.52
C LEU A 126 -9.47 11.98 -3.20
N PHE A 127 -10.33 12.56 -4.03
CA PHE A 127 -10.81 13.95 -3.89
C PHE A 127 -12.33 14.02 -4.06
N PRO A 128 -13.12 13.61 -3.06
CA PRO A 128 -14.56 13.79 -3.12
C PRO A 128 -14.86 15.29 -3.30
N SER A 129 -15.44 15.65 -4.45
CA SER A 129 -15.77 17.02 -4.80
C SER A 129 -16.62 17.65 -3.70
N ARG A 130 -16.07 18.63 -2.98
CA ARG A 130 -16.85 19.52 -2.11
C ARG A 130 -17.97 20.13 -2.94
N LYS A 131 -19.21 19.72 -2.68
CA LYS A 131 -20.40 20.42 -3.22
C LYS A 131 -20.27 21.89 -2.83
N ARG A 132 -20.09 22.74 -3.83
CA ARG A 132 -20.30 24.19 -3.65
C ARG A 132 -21.77 24.34 -3.27
N THR A 133 -22.02 24.65 -2.01
CA THR A 133 -23.30 25.21 -1.60
C THR A 133 -23.39 26.60 -2.25
N SER A 134 -24.12 26.69 -3.34
CA SER A 134 -24.55 27.99 -3.85
C SER A 134 -25.63 28.49 -2.90
N SER A 135 -25.23 29.36 -1.99
CA SER A 135 -26.18 30.24 -1.33
C SER A 135 -26.73 31.19 -2.41
N HIS A 136 -27.96 30.97 -2.84
CA HIS A 136 -28.75 31.99 -3.48
C HIS A 136 -29.67 32.53 -2.40
N ASP A 137 -29.24 33.65 -1.82
CA ASP A 137 -30.11 34.61 -1.19
C ASP A 137 -31.05 35.22 -2.22
N ARG A 138 -32.33 35.10 -1.95
CA ARG A 138 -33.33 36.17 -2.08
C ARG A 138 -34.59 35.79 -1.34
#